data_ec26732369623f558235fc2cf7b7ac4d
#
_entry.id   ec26732369623f558235fc2cf7b7ac4d
#
_cell.length_a   1.000
_cell.length_b   1.000
_cell.length_c   1.000
_cell.angle_alpha   90.00
_cell.angle_beta   90.00
_cell.angle_gamma   90.00
#
_symmetry.space_group_name_H-M   'P 1'
#
loop_
_entity.id
_entity.type
_entity.pdbx_description
1 polymer ?
#
loop_
_entity_poly.entity_id
_entity_poly.type
_entity_poly.pdbx_seq_one_letter_code
_entity_poly.pdbx_strand_id
1 'polypeptide(L)'
;MVDQDSIPSRKWITNLPVSHRVGHLAVDNEATDDVADVYNQAGDDYVCYADGDPSQPFAFDGMHAYADRCVWAVLETKLTDLRASGASSVRILDAGCGPGTWLRRLVMRAYALGFGSITARGFDIAQAQIQRARLAARNLSSLSGVNLTFDVADLTDRLPEPDASVDMTLCLYSALSHLPVASLTDISVEIARVTSGHFITTVRPAGSTPTAFVEPVERVRRLKQDHVRNRCEIDLSDGRHMAFGFHLFTAAELRNHFASRFDIEDLRGLDLFHGRFMPDSRWNPVSSPGDNQFVDELVRLEKAYATSTEFMDRAAHLLLVARSRRAAAPVGRVAVPT
;
A
#
# COMPACT_ATOMS: atom_id res chain seq x y z
N MET A 1 15.20 52.02 28.69
CA MET A 1 14.87 51.19 29.85
C MET A 1 13.55 50.53 29.55
N VAL A 2 13.61 49.34 28.99
CA VAL A 2 12.45 48.47 28.79
C VAL A 2 12.81 47.16 29.48
N ASP A 3 11.93 46.79 30.38
CA ASP A 3 12.05 45.74 31.37
C ASP A 3 12.22 44.36 30.70
N GLN A 4 13.32 43.70 31.02
CA GLN A 4 13.54 42.28 30.74
C GLN A 4 13.16 41.51 32.00
N ASP A 5 11.98 40.91 32.01
CA ASP A 5 11.69 39.77 32.91
C ASP A 5 10.26 39.29 32.67
N SER A 6 10.12 38.15 31.95
CA SER A 6 9.16 37.08 32.25
C SER A 6 9.03 36.12 31.06
N ILE A 7 9.94 35.18 30.96
CA ILE A 7 9.74 33.94 30.21
C ILE A 7 9.46 32.83 31.24
N PRO A 8 8.28 32.22 31.31
CA PRO A 8 8.05 31.11 32.21
C PRO A 8 8.77 29.86 31.72
N SER A 9 9.64 29.32 32.54
CA SER A 9 10.33 28.04 32.35
C SER A 9 9.29 26.91 32.26
N ARG A 10 9.15 26.30 31.09
CA ARG A 10 8.40 25.05 30.92
C ARG A 10 9.19 23.89 31.53
N LYS A 11 8.75 23.40 32.68
CA LYS A 11 9.15 22.09 33.21
C LYS A 11 8.65 20.99 32.30
N TRP A 12 9.57 20.26 31.68
CA TRP A 12 9.25 19.02 30.96
C TRP A 12 8.95 17.94 32.00
N ILE A 13 7.78 17.33 31.87
CA ILE A 13 7.34 16.23 32.72
C ILE A 13 8.05 14.97 32.26
N THR A 14 9.07 14.57 33.01
CA THR A 14 9.63 13.23 32.98
C THR A 14 8.94 12.44 34.09
N ASN A 15 8.05 11.52 33.75
CA ASN A 15 7.71 10.30 34.51
C ASN A 15 6.43 9.68 33.95
N LEU A 16 6.59 8.74 33.03
CA LEU A 16 5.56 7.77 32.71
C LEU A 16 5.99 6.42 33.32
N PRO A 17 5.18 5.79 34.17
CA PRO A 17 5.47 4.45 34.66
C PRO A 17 5.22 3.43 33.56
N VAL A 18 6.25 2.68 33.21
CA VAL A 18 6.14 1.48 32.36
C VAL A 18 5.58 0.35 33.26
N SER A 19 4.30 0.03 33.15
CA SER A 19 3.74 -1.17 33.71
C SER A 19 3.55 -2.21 32.63
N HIS A 20 4.43 -3.19 32.57
CA HIS A 20 4.23 -4.42 31.81
C HIS A 20 3.13 -5.27 32.51
N ARG A 21 1.95 -5.34 31.90
CA ARG A 21 1.03 -6.46 32.07
C ARG A 21 0.68 -6.99 30.70
N VAL A 22 1.29 -8.13 30.37
CA VAL A 22 0.88 -8.97 29.25
C VAL A 22 -0.43 -9.65 29.67
N GLY A 23 -1.55 -9.10 29.25
CA GLY A 23 -2.84 -9.75 29.29
C GLY A 23 -3.14 -10.31 27.91
N HIS A 24 -3.33 -11.61 27.78
CA HIS A 24 -3.95 -12.20 26.60
C HIS A 24 -5.36 -11.59 26.46
N LEU A 25 -5.51 -10.67 25.50
CA LEU A 25 -6.80 -10.18 25.06
C LEU A 25 -7.33 -11.13 23.98
N ALA A 26 -8.59 -11.50 24.09
CA ALA A 26 -9.32 -12.23 23.08
C ALA A 26 -9.19 -11.53 21.74
N VAL A 27 -8.94 -12.29 20.68
CA VAL A 27 -8.86 -11.79 19.30
C VAL A 27 -10.29 -11.42 18.91
N ASP A 28 -10.60 -10.12 18.90
CA ASP A 28 -11.87 -9.63 18.44
C ASP A 28 -11.95 -9.73 16.91
N ASN A 29 -12.81 -10.61 16.43
CA ASN A 29 -13.21 -10.69 15.02
C ASN A 29 -13.98 -9.42 14.56
N GLU A 30 -14.29 -8.50 15.46
CA GLU A 30 -14.99 -7.23 15.19
C GLU A 30 -14.16 -6.24 14.33
N ALA A 31 -12.85 -6.41 14.23
CA ALA A 31 -11.99 -5.42 13.55
C ALA A 31 -12.09 -5.44 12.02
N THR A 32 -12.46 -6.56 11.40
CA THR A 32 -12.56 -6.68 9.93
C THR A 32 -13.89 -6.16 9.39
N ASP A 33 -14.98 -6.35 10.11
CA ASP A 33 -16.31 -5.86 9.74
C ASP A 33 -16.34 -4.33 9.69
N ASP A 34 -15.71 -3.67 10.67
CA ASP A 34 -15.56 -2.21 10.73
C ASP A 34 -14.81 -1.65 9.50
N VAL A 35 -13.77 -2.34 9.02
CA VAL A 35 -12.98 -1.93 7.84
C VAL A 35 -13.81 -1.97 6.56
N ALA A 36 -14.56 -3.06 6.35
CA ALA A 36 -15.43 -3.20 5.19
C ALA A 36 -16.47 -2.07 5.13
N ASP A 37 -17.09 -1.75 6.27
CA ASP A 37 -18.10 -0.70 6.37
C ASP A 37 -17.51 0.69 6.07
N VAL A 38 -16.33 0.99 6.59
CA VAL A 38 -15.65 2.26 6.33
C VAL A 38 -15.37 2.44 4.84
N TYR A 39 -14.82 1.44 4.15
CA TYR A 39 -14.53 1.53 2.74
C TYR A 39 -15.77 1.40 1.84
N ASN A 40 -16.83 0.74 2.30
CA ASN A 40 -18.13 0.75 1.62
C ASN A 40 -18.78 2.14 1.65
N GLN A 41 -18.58 2.90 2.74
CA GLN A 41 -19.07 4.26 2.90
C GLN A 41 -18.17 5.31 2.24
N ALA A 42 -16.89 4.98 1.99
CA ALA A 42 -15.97 5.88 1.30
C ALA A 42 -16.51 6.21 -0.11
N GLY A 43 -16.70 7.50 -0.36
CA GLY A 43 -17.38 7.98 -1.57
C GLY A 43 -16.47 8.04 -2.80
N ASP A 44 -16.91 8.80 -3.79
CA ASP A 44 -16.17 9.01 -5.03
C ASP A 44 -14.87 9.79 -4.82
N ASP A 45 -14.80 10.61 -3.77
CA ASP A 45 -13.56 11.31 -3.39
C ASP A 45 -12.41 10.33 -3.11
N TYR A 46 -12.70 9.16 -2.48
CA TYR A 46 -11.70 8.12 -2.28
C TYR A 46 -11.22 7.52 -3.61
N VAL A 47 -12.13 7.30 -4.56
CA VAL A 47 -11.78 6.80 -5.90
C VAL A 47 -10.88 7.79 -6.63
N CYS A 48 -11.22 9.09 -6.60
CA CYS A 48 -10.39 10.14 -7.18
C CYS A 48 -8.99 10.19 -6.54
N TYR A 49 -8.93 10.01 -5.21
CA TYR A 49 -7.66 9.91 -4.49
C TYR A 49 -6.81 8.70 -4.93
N ALA A 50 -7.44 7.54 -5.16
CA ALA A 50 -6.75 6.31 -5.53
C ALA A 50 -6.37 6.29 -7.03
N ASP A 51 -7.23 6.79 -7.91
CA ASP A 51 -7.09 6.70 -9.37
C ASP A 51 -6.35 7.89 -10.00
N GLY A 52 -6.41 9.07 -9.38
CA GLY A 52 -6.00 10.31 -10.05
C GLY A 52 -6.86 10.60 -11.28
N ASP A 53 -6.27 11.15 -12.35
CA ASP A 53 -6.95 11.35 -13.62
C ASP A 53 -7.09 10.03 -14.40
N PRO A 54 -8.31 9.50 -14.60
CA PRO A 54 -8.52 8.25 -15.35
C PRO A 54 -8.06 8.30 -16.82
N SER A 55 -7.97 9.50 -17.40
CA SER A 55 -7.47 9.68 -18.77
C SER A 55 -5.95 9.57 -18.88
N GLN A 56 -5.26 9.72 -17.75
CA GLN A 56 -3.80 9.66 -17.65
C GLN A 56 -3.34 8.71 -16.54
N PRO A 57 -3.62 7.41 -16.66
CA PRO A 57 -3.43 6.44 -15.58
C PRO A 57 -1.98 6.28 -15.10
N PHE A 58 -1.02 6.84 -15.81
CA PHE A 58 0.42 6.80 -15.49
C PHE A 58 1.03 8.18 -15.22
N ALA A 59 0.23 9.24 -15.04
CA ALA A 59 0.73 10.58 -14.74
C ALA A 59 1.36 10.67 -13.34
N PHE A 60 0.77 10.01 -12.34
CA PHE A 60 1.21 10.03 -10.93
C PHE A 60 1.45 11.45 -10.42
N ASP A 61 0.42 12.27 -10.45
CA ASP A 61 0.42 13.69 -10.07
C ASP A 61 -0.33 13.97 -8.74
N GLY A 62 -0.83 12.93 -8.08
CA GLY A 62 -1.54 13.02 -6.82
C GLY A 62 -0.63 13.35 -5.61
N MET A 63 -1.22 13.37 -4.42
CA MET A 63 -0.53 13.67 -3.16
C MET A 63 0.65 12.75 -2.87
N HIS A 64 0.61 11.50 -3.31
CA HIS A 64 1.67 10.51 -3.16
C HIS A 64 2.43 10.26 -4.47
N ALA A 65 2.48 11.26 -5.34
CA ALA A 65 3.09 11.14 -6.67
C ALA A 65 4.50 10.56 -6.69
N TYR A 66 5.33 10.88 -5.70
CA TYR A 66 6.67 10.30 -5.60
C TYR A 66 6.61 8.81 -5.23
N ALA A 67 5.85 8.46 -4.20
CA ALA A 67 5.65 7.06 -3.80
C ALA A 67 5.05 6.24 -4.95
N ASP A 68 4.03 6.78 -5.62
CA ASP A 68 3.37 6.13 -6.76
C ASP A 68 4.37 5.84 -7.89
N ARG A 69 5.21 6.80 -8.25
CA ARG A 69 6.27 6.59 -9.26
C ARG A 69 7.27 5.54 -8.82
N CYS A 70 7.66 5.51 -7.53
CA CYS A 70 8.57 4.50 -7.01
C CYS A 70 7.97 3.10 -7.04
N VAL A 71 6.72 2.94 -6.58
CA VAL A 71 5.98 1.68 -6.64
C VAL A 71 5.82 1.22 -8.09
N TRP A 72 5.38 2.13 -8.97
CA TRP A 72 5.22 1.82 -10.39
C TRP A 72 6.52 1.36 -11.04
N ALA A 73 7.63 2.05 -10.80
CA ALA A 73 8.93 1.68 -11.35
C ALA A 73 9.35 0.24 -10.96
N VAL A 74 9.06 -0.16 -9.71
CA VAL A 74 9.29 -1.55 -9.26
C VAL A 74 8.40 -2.52 -10.01
N LEU A 75 7.10 -2.27 -10.05
CA LEU A 75 6.12 -3.15 -10.70
C LEU A 75 6.41 -3.31 -12.20
N GLU A 76 6.68 -2.21 -12.89
CA GLU A 76 7.02 -2.19 -14.31
C GLU A 76 8.33 -2.95 -14.59
N THR A 77 9.35 -2.77 -13.75
CA THR A 77 10.62 -3.50 -13.86
C THR A 77 10.37 -4.99 -13.74
N LYS A 78 9.67 -5.46 -12.68
CA LYS A 78 9.42 -6.89 -12.50
C LYS A 78 8.60 -7.50 -13.64
N LEU A 79 7.62 -6.78 -14.15
CA LEU A 79 6.82 -7.21 -15.29
C LEU A 79 7.65 -7.29 -16.59
N THR A 80 8.52 -6.31 -16.82
CA THR A 80 9.43 -6.25 -17.96
C THR A 80 10.47 -7.37 -17.92
N ASP A 81 11.06 -7.61 -16.74
CA ASP A 81 12.03 -8.70 -16.52
C ASP A 81 11.38 -10.07 -16.78
N LEU A 82 10.15 -10.27 -16.30
CA LEU A 82 9.41 -11.49 -16.57
C LEU A 82 9.19 -11.68 -18.08
N ARG A 83 8.81 -10.63 -18.80
CA ARG A 83 8.65 -10.69 -20.25
C ARG A 83 9.97 -10.95 -20.98
N ALA A 84 11.05 -10.29 -20.54
CA ALA A 84 12.40 -10.46 -21.10
C ALA A 84 12.97 -11.85 -20.86
N SER A 85 12.57 -12.54 -19.78
CA SER A 85 12.93 -13.96 -19.53
C SER A 85 12.24 -14.95 -20.48
N GLY A 86 11.41 -14.48 -21.40
CA GLY A 86 10.69 -15.31 -22.37
C GLY A 86 9.28 -15.72 -21.97
N ALA A 87 8.76 -15.24 -20.81
CA ALA A 87 7.41 -15.55 -20.40
C ALA A 87 6.39 -14.98 -21.40
N SER A 88 5.50 -15.83 -21.90
CA SER A 88 4.38 -15.45 -22.78
C SER A 88 3.08 -15.23 -22.03
N SER A 89 3.04 -15.61 -20.75
CA SER A 89 1.89 -15.44 -19.85
C SER A 89 2.31 -14.82 -18.54
N VAL A 90 1.35 -14.15 -17.87
CA VAL A 90 1.55 -13.60 -16.53
C VAL A 90 0.30 -13.78 -15.69
N ARG A 91 0.48 -14.14 -14.40
CA ARG A 91 -0.57 -14.21 -13.39
C ARG A 91 -0.31 -13.20 -12.29
N ILE A 92 -1.28 -12.34 -12.04
CA ILE A 92 -1.18 -11.23 -11.09
C ILE A 92 -2.32 -11.34 -10.07
N LEU A 93 -2.00 -11.24 -8.79
CA LEU A 93 -2.95 -11.17 -7.69
C LEU A 93 -2.78 -9.82 -6.97
N ASP A 94 -3.88 -9.12 -6.73
CA ASP A 94 -3.92 -7.86 -5.98
C ASP A 94 -4.83 -8.01 -4.77
N ALA A 95 -4.24 -8.19 -3.60
CA ALA A 95 -4.92 -8.43 -2.32
C ALA A 95 -5.20 -7.09 -1.62
N GLY A 96 -6.48 -6.78 -1.38
CA GLY A 96 -6.90 -5.45 -0.94
C GLY A 96 -6.82 -4.43 -2.07
N CYS A 97 -7.37 -4.80 -3.24
CA CYS A 97 -7.20 -4.05 -4.49
C CYS A 97 -7.96 -2.72 -4.55
N GLY A 98 -8.87 -2.44 -3.58
CA GLY A 98 -9.74 -1.28 -3.60
C GLY A 98 -10.51 -1.14 -4.93
N PRO A 99 -10.52 0.03 -5.58
CA PRO A 99 -11.17 0.24 -6.88
C PRO A 99 -10.39 -0.36 -8.07
N GLY A 100 -9.38 -1.19 -7.81
CA GLY A 100 -8.62 -1.92 -8.82
C GLY A 100 -7.60 -1.09 -9.61
N THR A 101 -7.18 0.05 -9.09
CA THR A 101 -6.29 1.01 -9.74
C THR A 101 -4.98 0.39 -10.21
N TRP A 102 -4.25 -0.26 -9.30
CA TRP A 102 -2.93 -0.82 -9.59
C TRP A 102 -3.01 -2.04 -10.49
N LEU A 103 -4.00 -2.90 -10.26
CA LEU A 103 -4.19 -4.08 -11.09
C LEU A 103 -4.54 -3.71 -12.54
N ARG A 104 -5.40 -2.70 -12.75
CA ARG A 104 -5.72 -2.20 -14.10
C ARG A 104 -4.48 -1.64 -14.80
N ARG A 105 -3.65 -0.86 -14.12
CA ARG A 105 -2.37 -0.35 -14.65
C ARG A 105 -1.44 -1.48 -15.08
N LEU A 106 -1.30 -2.51 -14.24
CA LEU A 106 -0.47 -3.67 -14.56
C LEU A 106 -1.00 -4.46 -15.75
N VAL A 107 -2.30 -4.69 -15.84
CA VAL A 107 -2.91 -5.38 -16.98
C VAL A 107 -2.69 -4.59 -18.28
N MET A 108 -2.89 -3.26 -18.27
CA MET A 108 -2.59 -2.41 -19.43
C MET A 108 -1.12 -2.53 -19.85
N ARG A 109 -0.20 -2.49 -18.88
CA ARG A 109 1.23 -2.59 -19.17
C ARG A 109 1.62 -3.98 -19.67
N ALA A 110 1.11 -5.05 -19.07
CA ALA A 110 1.32 -6.43 -19.51
C ALA A 110 0.85 -6.63 -20.97
N TYR A 111 -0.33 -6.11 -21.29
CA TYR A 111 -0.86 -6.15 -22.65
C TYR A 111 0.04 -5.40 -23.63
N ALA A 112 0.49 -4.20 -23.28
CA ALA A 112 1.42 -3.40 -24.09
C ALA A 112 2.81 -4.07 -24.28
N LEU A 113 3.26 -4.85 -23.29
CA LEU A 113 4.51 -5.65 -23.38
C LEU A 113 4.34 -6.92 -24.24
N GLY A 114 3.14 -7.22 -24.72
CA GLY A 114 2.87 -8.35 -25.61
C GLY A 114 2.81 -9.71 -24.89
N PHE A 115 2.32 -9.75 -23.63
CA PHE A 115 1.92 -11.02 -23.04
C PHE A 115 0.71 -11.57 -23.77
N GLY A 116 0.79 -12.83 -24.24
CA GLY A 116 -0.31 -13.49 -24.97
C GLY A 116 -1.44 -13.96 -24.05
N SER A 117 -1.16 -14.17 -22.76
CA SER A 117 -2.16 -14.54 -21.76
C SER A 117 -1.88 -13.79 -20.45
N ILE A 118 -2.87 -13.02 -20.01
CA ILE A 118 -2.82 -12.24 -18.77
C ILE A 118 -3.98 -12.71 -17.89
N THR A 119 -3.68 -13.32 -16.75
CA THR A 119 -4.65 -13.68 -15.74
C THR A 119 -4.45 -12.79 -14.53
N ALA A 120 -5.42 -11.95 -14.24
CA ALA A 120 -5.31 -10.98 -13.15
C ALA A 120 -6.57 -11.07 -12.27
N ARG A 121 -6.38 -11.21 -10.98
CA ARG A 121 -7.44 -11.20 -9.98
C ARG A 121 -7.16 -10.16 -8.93
N GLY A 122 -8.13 -9.28 -8.68
CA GLY A 122 -8.16 -8.39 -7.54
C GLY A 122 -9.24 -8.82 -6.55
N PHE A 123 -8.99 -8.67 -5.27
CA PHE A 123 -10.05 -8.82 -4.27
C PHE A 123 -9.92 -7.79 -3.16
N ASP A 124 -11.06 -7.47 -2.56
CA ASP A 124 -11.17 -6.52 -1.46
C ASP A 124 -12.35 -6.91 -0.57
N ILE A 125 -12.29 -6.59 0.71
CA ILE A 125 -13.38 -6.85 1.65
C ILE A 125 -14.58 -5.92 1.40
N ALA A 126 -14.36 -4.74 0.84
CA ALA A 126 -15.37 -3.72 0.59
C ALA A 126 -16.08 -3.95 -0.75
N GLN A 127 -17.34 -4.39 -0.70
CA GLN A 127 -18.16 -4.66 -1.88
C GLN A 127 -18.30 -3.44 -2.81
N ALA A 128 -18.42 -2.22 -2.24
CA ALA A 128 -18.55 -1.01 -3.03
C ALA A 128 -17.30 -0.75 -3.88
N GLN A 129 -16.10 -1.03 -3.34
CA GLN A 129 -14.85 -0.88 -4.07
C GLN A 129 -14.75 -1.90 -5.21
N ILE A 130 -15.15 -3.15 -4.98
CA ILE A 130 -15.19 -4.18 -6.01
C ILE A 130 -16.18 -3.84 -7.15
N GLN A 131 -17.33 -3.26 -6.84
CA GLN A 131 -18.25 -2.79 -7.87
C GLN A 131 -17.61 -1.70 -8.75
N ARG A 132 -16.89 -0.75 -8.15
CA ARG A 132 -16.15 0.29 -8.87
C ARG A 132 -15.02 -0.32 -9.71
N ALA A 133 -14.25 -1.26 -9.16
CA ALA A 133 -13.18 -1.95 -9.87
C ALA A 133 -13.72 -2.67 -11.14
N ARG A 134 -14.82 -3.41 -11.00
CA ARG A 134 -15.48 -4.09 -12.13
C ARG A 134 -15.95 -3.11 -13.19
N LEU A 135 -16.52 -1.97 -12.78
CA LEU A 135 -16.98 -0.93 -13.71
C LEU A 135 -15.80 -0.33 -14.48
N ALA A 136 -14.74 0.06 -13.77
CA ALA A 136 -13.57 0.69 -14.36
C ALA A 136 -12.75 -0.26 -15.27
N ALA A 137 -12.87 -1.57 -15.06
CA ALA A 137 -12.11 -2.58 -15.79
C ALA A 137 -12.82 -3.13 -17.05
N ARG A 138 -14.06 -2.72 -17.34
CA ARG A 138 -14.89 -3.32 -18.44
C ARG A 138 -14.17 -3.41 -19.78
N ASN A 139 -13.48 -2.34 -20.17
CA ASN A 139 -12.78 -2.31 -21.45
C ASN A 139 -11.56 -3.23 -21.48
N LEU A 140 -10.86 -3.39 -20.35
CA LEU A 140 -9.70 -4.28 -20.24
C LEU A 140 -10.13 -5.75 -20.26
N SER A 141 -11.21 -6.09 -19.58
CA SER A 141 -11.73 -7.46 -19.54
C SER A 141 -12.24 -7.95 -20.90
N SER A 142 -12.45 -7.05 -21.88
CA SER A 142 -12.85 -7.42 -23.24
C SER A 142 -11.67 -7.67 -24.20
N LEU A 143 -10.42 -7.42 -23.76
CA LEU A 143 -9.24 -7.63 -24.59
C LEU A 143 -8.93 -9.11 -24.73
N SER A 144 -8.53 -9.52 -25.96
CA SER A 144 -8.13 -10.89 -26.23
C SER A 144 -6.89 -11.29 -25.39
N GLY A 145 -6.94 -12.46 -24.77
CA GLY A 145 -5.86 -12.96 -23.91
C GLY A 145 -5.86 -12.38 -22.49
N VAL A 146 -6.82 -11.52 -22.13
CA VAL A 146 -6.97 -10.95 -20.80
C VAL A 146 -8.12 -11.62 -20.04
N ASN A 147 -7.80 -12.21 -18.89
CA ASN A 147 -8.76 -12.68 -17.90
C ASN A 147 -8.57 -11.83 -16.63
N LEU A 148 -9.43 -10.81 -16.46
CA LEU A 148 -9.37 -9.87 -15.34
C LEU A 148 -10.64 -9.99 -14.51
N THR A 149 -10.50 -10.36 -13.25
CA THR A 149 -11.62 -10.55 -12.31
C THR A 149 -11.43 -9.76 -11.03
N PHE A 150 -12.56 -9.41 -10.40
CA PHE A 150 -12.58 -8.74 -9.09
C PHE A 150 -13.64 -9.40 -8.21
N ASP A 151 -13.25 -9.78 -6.98
CA ASP A 151 -14.10 -10.53 -6.06
C ASP A 151 -14.13 -9.85 -4.68
N VAL A 152 -15.25 -10.01 -3.97
CA VAL A 152 -15.31 -9.68 -2.55
C VAL A 152 -14.72 -10.87 -1.79
N ALA A 153 -13.62 -10.64 -1.07
CA ALA A 153 -12.98 -11.67 -0.26
C ALA A 153 -12.13 -11.04 0.87
N ASP A 154 -11.91 -11.81 1.91
CA ASP A 154 -11.04 -11.43 3.04
C ASP A 154 -9.66 -12.07 2.87
N LEU A 155 -8.59 -11.29 3.12
CA LEU A 155 -7.21 -11.78 3.08
C LEU A 155 -6.88 -12.71 4.27
N THR A 156 -7.71 -12.74 5.29
CA THR A 156 -7.59 -13.70 6.40
C THR A 156 -8.08 -15.10 6.02
N ASP A 157 -8.83 -15.23 4.93
CA ASP A 157 -9.28 -16.50 4.40
C ASP A 157 -8.21 -17.17 3.52
N ARG A 158 -8.40 -18.48 3.29
CA ARG A 158 -7.57 -19.19 2.33
C ARG A 158 -7.82 -18.71 0.91
N LEU A 159 -6.75 -18.34 0.21
CA LEU A 159 -6.80 -17.91 -1.17
C LEU A 159 -7.11 -19.08 -2.13
N PRO A 160 -7.97 -18.89 -3.14
CA PRO A 160 -8.32 -19.94 -4.10
C PRO A 160 -7.18 -20.28 -5.08
N GLU A 161 -6.17 -19.44 -5.18
CA GLU A 161 -5.01 -19.65 -6.04
C GLU A 161 -4.27 -20.92 -5.65
N PRO A 162 -3.89 -21.77 -6.64
CA PRO A 162 -3.02 -22.92 -6.40
C PRO A 162 -1.65 -22.51 -5.84
N ASP A 163 -0.95 -23.45 -5.21
CA ASP A 163 0.41 -23.25 -4.73
C ASP A 163 1.33 -22.80 -5.88
N ALA A 164 2.17 -21.80 -5.60
CA ALA A 164 3.19 -21.28 -6.52
C ALA A 164 2.65 -20.98 -7.93
N SER A 165 1.44 -20.43 -8.03
CA SER A 165 0.76 -20.17 -9.30
C SER A 165 0.74 -18.71 -9.71
N VAL A 166 1.13 -17.78 -8.85
CA VAL A 166 1.06 -16.32 -9.07
C VAL A 166 2.45 -15.75 -9.27
N ASP A 167 2.69 -15.10 -10.41
CA ASP A 167 3.98 -14.48 -10.74
C ASP A 167 4.22 -13.19 -9.96
N MET A 168 3.15 -12.41 -9.73
CA MET A 168 3.21 -11.15 -8.97
C MET A 168 2.02 -11.06 -8.03
N THR A 169 2.29 -11.04 -6.73
CA THR A 169 1.28 -10.79 -5.69
C THR A 169 1.49 -9.40 -5.11
N LEU A 170 0.44 -8.61 -5.09
CA LEU A 170 0.42 -7.25 -4.56
C LEU A 170 -0.42 -7.18 -3.30
N CYS A 171 -0.03 -6.30 -2.39
CA CYS A 171 -0.83 -5.86 -1.27
C CYS A 171 -0.44 -4.41 -0.96
N LEU A 172 -1.03 -3.45 -1.69
CA LEU A 172 -0.56 -2.08 -1.74
C LEU A 172 -1.40 -1.13 -0.88
N TYR A 173 -0.82 0.03 -0.58
CA TYR A 173 -1.46 1.15 0.13
C TYR A 173 -2.16 0.75 1.41
N SER A 174 -1.39 0.01 2.25
CA SER A 174 -1.74 -0.28 3.65
C SER A 174 -2.87 -1.31 3.85
N ALA A 175 -3.20 -2.13 2.86
CA ALA A 175 -4.17 -3.20 3.08
C ALA A 175 -3.76 -4.12 4.25
N LEU A 176 -2.46 -4.44 4.39
CA LEU A 176 -1.96 -5.20 5.56
C LEU A 176 -2.15 -4.47 6.90
N SER A 177 -2.19 -3.14 6.90
CA SER A 177 -2.38 -2.35 8.13
C SER A 177 -3.77 -2.53 8.74
N HIS A 178 -4.75 -2.95 7.97
CA HIS A 178 -6.12 -3.18 8.43
C HIS A 178 -6.35 -4.57 9.03
N LEU A 179 -5.37 -5.45 8.90
CA LEU A 179 -5.51 -6.84 9.34
C LEU A 179 -5.18 -6.99 10.84
N PRO A 180 -5.82 -7.94 11.53
CA PRO A 180 -5.45 -8.25 12.90
C PRO A 180 -3.98 -8.66 12.98
N VAL A 181 -3.21 -8.08 13.90
CA VAL A 181 -1.78 -8.37 14.06
C VAL A 181 -1.53 -9.87 14.29
N ALA A 182 -2.42 -10.53 15.02
CA ALA A 182 -2.35 -11.97 15.29
C ALA A 182 -2.42 -12.81 14.00
N SER A 183 -3.10 -12.34 12.96
CA SER A 183 -3.28 -13.05 11.68
C SER A 183 -2.12 -12.84 10.70
N LEU A 184 -1.25 -11.85 10.90
CA LEU A 184 -0.20 -11.48 9.95
C LEU A 184 0.76 -12.63 9.63
N THR A 185 1.04 -13.51 10.59
CA THR A 185 1.88 -14.68 10.36
C THR A 185 1.23 -15.67 9.41
N ASP A 186 -0.04 -16.01 9.61
CA ASP A 186 -0.79 -16.94 8.75
C ASP A 186 -1.01 -16.34 7.36
N ILE A 187 -1.30 -15.05 7.28
CA ILE A 187 -1.41 -14.31 6.02
C ILE A 187 -0.08 -14.36 5.25
N SER A 188 1.06 -14.19 5.93
CA SER A 188 2.37 -14.29 5.27
C SER A 188 2.65 -15.71 4.72
N VAL A 189 2.15 -16.75 5.41
CA VAL A 189 2.21 -18.16 4.94
C VAL A 189 1.37 -18.31 3.66
N GLU A 190 0.16 -17.77 3.67
CA GLU A 190 -0.78 -17.92 2.57
C GLU A 190 -0.34 -17.14 1.32
N ILE A 191 0.13 -15.89 1.48
CA ILE A 191 0.75 -15.12 0.41
C ILE A 191 1.96 -15.89 -0.18
N ALA A 192 2.81 -16.46 0.67
CA ALA A 192 3.96 -17.24 0.19
C ALA A 192 3.56 -18.57 -0.47
N ARG A 193 2.43 -19.16 -0.07
CA ARG A 193 1.91 -20.38 -0.69
C ARG A 193 1.56 -20.12 -2.16
N VAL A 194 0.85 -19.05 -2.46
CA VAL A 194 0.36 -18.77 -3.80
C VAL A 194 1.41 -18.13 -4.71
N THR A 195 2.40 -17.42 -4.16
CA THR A 195 3.38 -16.63 -4.91
C THR A 195 4.54 -17.50 -5.39
N SER A 196 4.78 -17.56 -6.70
CA SER A 196 5.96 -18.17 -7.33
C SER A 196 7.05 -17.17 -7.65
N GLY A 197 6.70 -15.91 -7.92
CA GLY A 197 7.61 -14.84 -8.32
C GLY A 197 7.82 -13.80 -7.22
N HIS A 198 7.23 -12.62 -7.38
CA HIS A 198 7.44 -11.50 -6.45
C HIS A 198 6.19 -11.19 -5.64
N PHE A 199 6.42 -10.83 -4.37
CA PHE A 199 5.47 -10.17 -3.51
C PHE A 199 5.88 -8.72 -3.30
N ILE A 200 4.99 -7.78 -3.56
CA ILE A 200 5.23 -6.34 -3.41
C ILE A 200 4.13 -5.77 -2.50
N THR A 201 4.53 -5.11 -1.43
CA THR A 201 3.58 -4.49 -0.51
C THR A 201 4.04 -3.11 -0.06
N THR A 202 3.06 -2.27 0.24
CA THR A 202 3.29 -1.01 0.95
C THR A 202 2.41 -0.94 2.20
N VAL A 203 3.00 -0.48 3.31
CA VAL A 203 2.31 -0.34 4.60
C VAL A 203 2.58 1.03 5.20
N ARG A 204 1.76 1.43 6.18
CA ARG A 204 2.01 2.65 6.96
C ARG A 204 3.03 2.37 8.06
N PRO A 205 4.12 3.15 8.14
CA PRO A 205 5.11 3.00 9.22
C PRO A 205 4.68 3.67 10.52
N ALA A 206 5.28 3.19 11.62
CA ALA A 206 4.96 3.61 12.99
C ALA A 206 5.16 5.10 13.25
N GLY A 207 6.10 5.74 12.56
CA GLY A 207 6.38 7.18 12.67
C GLY A 207 5.77 8.03 11.58
N SER A 208 4.84 7.49 10.77
CA SER A 208 4.17 8.26 9.73
C SER A 208 3.23 9.31 10.32
N THR A 209 3.03 10.39 9.57
CA THR A 209 2.06 11.43 9.94
C THR A 209 0.64 10.84 9.89
N PRO A 210 -0.18 10.99 10.96
CA PRO A 210 -1.57 10.59 10.91
C PRO A 210 -2.31 11.27 9.75
N THR A 211 -3.08 10.49 9.00
CA THR A 211 -3.79 10.99 7.80
C THR A 211 -5.17 10.36 7.74
N ALA A 212 -6.17 11.16 7.46
CA ALA A 212 -7.53 10.70 7.19
C ALA A 212 -7.66 10.31 5.72
N PHE A 213 -7.24 9.08 5.39
CA PHE A 213 -7.16 8.60 4.01
C PHE A 213 -8.48 8.04 3.44
N VAL A 214 -9.53 7.96 4.24
CA VAL A 214 -10.86 7.45 3.82
C VAL A 214 -11.85 8.55 3.50
N GLU A 215 -11.58 9.79 3.95
CA GLU A 215 -12.42 10.96 3.73
C GLU A 215 -11.54 12.20 3.53
N PRO A 216 -12.00 13.21 2.74
CA PRO A 216 -11.32 14.49 2.62
C PRO A 216 -11.12 15.16 3.98
N VAL A 217 -9.94 15.71 4.21
CA VAL A 217 -9.55 16.30 5.50
C VAL A 217 -10.49 17.42 5.96
N GLU A 218 -11.12 18.12 5.02
CA GLU A 218 -12.08 19.18 5.29
C GLU A 218 -13.36 18.69 5.99
N ARG A 219 -13.66 17.39 5.84
CA ARG A 219 -14.79 16.74 6.52
C ARG A 219 -14.40 16.16 7.87
N VAL A 220 -13.09 16.06 8.16
CA VAL A 220 -12.58 15.46 9.39
C VAL A 220 -12.61 16.48 10.51
N ARG A 221 -13.38 16.19 11.55
CA ARG A 221 -13.47 16.97 12.77
C ARG A 221 -12.46 16.54 13.83
N ARG A 222 -12.19 15.24 13.88
CA ARG A 222 -11.25 14.62 14.81
C ARG A 222 -10.67 13.37 14.19
N LEU A 223 -9.37 13.21 14.35
CA LEU A 223 -8.64 11.98 14.01
C LEU A 223 -7.90 11.53 15.27
N LYS A 224 -8.07 10.28 15.67
CA LYS A 224 -7.33 9.64 16.75
C LYS A 224 -6.75 8.34 16.25
N GLN A 225 -5.45 8.16 16.41
CA GLN A 225 -4.75 6.91 16.14
C GLN A 225 -4.19 6.36 17.45
N ASP A 226 -4.65 5.16 17.82
CA ASP A 226 -4.23 4.45 19.03
C ASP A 226 -3.26 3.33 18.61
N HIS A 227 -1.96 3.59 18.79
CA HIS A 227 -0.91 2.64 18.43
C HIS A 227 -0.85 1.41 19.35
N VAL A 228 -1.41 1.51 20.57
CA VAL A 228 -1.42 0.38 21.50
C VAL A 228 -2.53 -0.60 21.16
N ARG A 229 -3.68 -0.07 20.73
CA ARG A 229 -4.83 -0.88 20.32
C ARG A 229 -4.89 -1.15 18.83
N ASN A 230 -3.96 -0.60 18.05
CA ASN A 230 -3.97 -0.67 16.59
C ASN A 230 -5.32 -0.23 15.99
N ARG A 231 -5.82 0.92 16.45
CA ARG A 231 -7.14 1.43 16.08
C ARG A 231 -7.05 2.88 15.61
N CYS A 232 -7.81 3.18 14.56
CA CYS A 232 -8.03 4.52 14.05
C CYS A 232 -9.50 4.91 14.28
N GLU A 233 -9.73 6.12 14.78
CA GLU A 233 -11.06 6.70 14.99
C GLU A 233 -11.14 8.04 14.28
N ILE A 234 -12.21 8.26 13.51
CA ILE A 234 -12.44 9.49 12.72
C ILE A 234 -13.86 9.98 12.99
N ASP A 235 -13.97 11.21 13.50
CA ASP A 235 -15.25 11.89 13.62
C ASP A 235 -15.38 12.88 12.46
N LEU A 236 -16.49 12.83 11.74
CA LEU A 236 -16.77 13.71 10.62
C LEU A 236 -17.67 14.90 11.01
N SER A 237 -17.63 15.95 10.19
CA SER A 237 -18.43 17.17 10.40
C SER A 237 -19.94 16.95 10.25
N ASP A 238 -20.37 15.92 9.54
CA ASP A 238 -21.76 15.50 9.36
C ASP A 238 -22.28 14.60 10.51
N GLY A 239 -21.45 14.34 11.52
CA GLY A 239 -21.79 13.53 12.69
C GLY A 239 -21.51 12.05 12.55
N ARG A 240 -21.04 11.56 11.40
CA ARG A 240 -20.59 10.16 11.25
C ARG A 240 -19.35 9.93 12.10
N HIS A 241 -19.26 8.73 12.65
CA HIS A 241 -18.10 8.20 13.37
C HIS A 241 -17.63 6.95 12.66
N MET A 242 -16.33 6.89 12.39
CA MET A 242 -15.66 5.73 11.80
C MET A 242 -14.61 5.22 12.77
N ALA A 243 -14.55 3.91 12.98
CA ALA A 243 -13.53 3.30 13.82
C ALA A 243 -13.15 1.95 13.24
N PHE A 244 -11.86 1.71 13.03
CA PHE A 244 -11.37 0.50 12.37
C PHE A 244 -9.98 0.10 12.86
N GLY A 245 -9.63 -1.17 12.63
CA GLY A 245 -8.30 -1.69 12.88
C GLY A 245 -7.27 -1.03 11.96
N PHE A 246 -6.16 -0.55 12.54
CA PHE A 246 -5.07 0.06 11.76
C PHE A 246 -3.73 -0.09 12.45
N HIS A 247 -2.98 -1.10 12.04
CA HIS A 247 -1.64 -1.38 12.53
C HIS A 247 -0.58 -0.57 11.77
N LEU A 248 0.35 0.03 12.51
CA LEU A 248 1.50 0.72 11.95
C LEU A 248 2.75 -0.13 12.12
N PHE A 249 3.40 -0.42 11.03
CA PHE A 249 4.57 -1.29 10.99
C PHE A 249 5.88 -0.55 11.28
N THR A 250 6.81 -1.21 11.94
CA THR A 250 8.22 -0.88 11.78
C THR A 250 8.80 -1.63 10.58
N ALA A 251 9.87 -1.10 9.99
CA ALA A 251 10.58 -1.76 8.90
C ALA A 251 11.12 -3.14 9.32
N ALA A 252 11.58 -3.25 10.58
CA ALA A 252 12.07 -4.51 11.14
C ALA A 252 10.94 -5.54 11.27
N GLU A 253 9.77 -5.13 11.76
CA GLU A 253 8.60 -5.99 11.89
C GLU A 253 8.11 -6.48 10.51
N LEU A 254 7.94 -5.57 9.55
CA LEU A 254 7.52 -5.92 8.19
C LEU A 254 8.49 -6.94 7.57
N ARG A 255 9.79 -6.72 7.69
CA ARG A 255 10.82 -7.68 7.24
C ARG A 255 10.64 -9.03 7.91
N ASN A 256 10.44 -9.08 9.22
CA ASN A 256 10.38 -10.33 9.99
C ASN A 256 9.18 -11.20 9.61
N HIS A 257 8.03 -10.59 9.27
CA HIS A 257 6.86 -11.35 8.82
C HIS A 257 7.13 -12.13 7.52
N PHE A 258 7.97 -11.60 6.62
CA PHE A 258 8.16 -12.19 5.29
C PHE A 258 9.51 -12.87 5.08
N ALA A 259 10.56 -12.50 5.82
CA ALA A 259 11.94 -12.97 5.57
C ALA A 259 12.15 -14.49 5.72
N SER A 260 11.29 -15.20 6.45
CA SER A 260 11.37 -16.67 6.55
C SER A 260 10.94 -17.40 5.27
N ARG A 261 10.15 -16.73 4.40
CA ARG A 261 9.52 -17.33 3.20
C ARG A 261 9.97 -16.70 1.91
N PHE A 262 10.46 -15.47 1.99
CA PHE A 262 10.90 -14.68 0.85
C PHE A 262 12.33 -14.19 1.04
N ASP A 263 13.03 -14.00 -0.08
CA ASP A 263 14.24 -13.22 -0.13
C ASP A 263 13.84 -11.74 -0.30
N ILE A 264 14.15 -10.92 0.71
CA ILE A 264 13.82 -9.50 0.67
C ILE A 264 14.84 -8.81 -0.24
N GLU A 265 14.38 -8.39 -1.42
CA GLU A 265 15.20 -7.71 -2.42
C GLU A 265 15.32 -6.21 -2.15
N ASP A 266 14.25 -5.61 -1.60
CA ASP A 266 14.22 -4.20 -1.26
C ASP A 266 13.30 -3.94 -0.07
N LEU A 267 13.71 -3.04 0.80
CA LEU A 267 12.89 -2.48 1.87
C LEU A 267 13.31 -1.03 2.08
N ARG A 268 12.40 -0.11 1.80
CA ARG A 268 12.67 1.32 1.87
C ARG A 268 11.47 2.15 2.32
N GLY A 269 11.75 3.33 2.87
CA GLY A 269 10.75 4.36 3.10
C GLY A 269 10.44 5.12 1.81
N LEU A 270 9.18 5.53 1.64
CA LEU A 270 8.70 6.37 0.56
C LEU A 270 8.06 7.64 1.11
N ASP A 271 8.23 8.77 0.43
CA ASP A 271 7.73 10.08 0.86
C ASP A 271 8.25 10.48 2.26
N LEU A 272 9.56 10.33 2.47
CA LEU A 272 10.25 10.82 3.68
C LEU A 272 10.19 12.34 3.78
N PHE A 273 10.35 13.01 2.65
CA PHE A 273 10.44 14.45 2.53
C PHE A 273 9.32 15.05 1.69
N HIS A 274 8.94 14.44 0.56
CA HIS A 274 7.93 14.97 -0.37
C HIS A 274 6.58 15.24 0.31
N GLY A 275 6.07 14.29 1.07
CA GLY A 275 4.78 14.42 1.76
C GLY A 275 4.77 15.40 2.95
N ARG A 276 5.92 15.98 3.32
CA ARG A 276 6.07 16.89 4.46
C ARG A 276 6.22 18.35 4.07
N PHE A 277 6.51 18.62 2.81
CA PHE A 277 6.67 19.99 2.32
C PHE A 277 5.35 20.53 1.81
N MET A 278 4.73 21.37 2.63
CA MET A 278 3.60 22.18 2.17
C MET A 278 4.12 23.34 1.33
N PRO A 279 3.51 23.60 0.17
CA PRO A 279 3.83 24.81 -0.61
C PRO A 279 3.54 26.06 0.23
N ASP A 280 4.58 26.75 0.62
CA ASP A 280 4.49 28.07 1.27
C ASP A 280 5.60 28.95 0.70
N SER A 281 5.25 29.95 -0.08
CA SER A 281 6.19 30.82 -0.78
C SER A 281 7.12 31.60 0.16
N ARG A 282 6.81 31.68 1.44
CA ARG A 282 7.64 32.37 2.44
C ARG A 282 8.77 31.50 2.95
N TRP A 283 8.55 30.18 3.03
CA TRP A 283 9.45 29.21 3.68
C TRP A 283 9.94 28.09 2.75
N ASN A 284 9.06 27.70 1.84
CA ASN A 284 9.33 26.67 0.85
C ASN A 284 9.00 27.28 -0.51
N PRO A 285 9.90 28.03 -1.12
CA PRO A 285 9.65 28.61 -2.41
C PRO A 285 9.36 27.49 -3.40
N VAL A 286 8.08 27.33 -3.73
CA VAL A 286 7.69 26.48 -4.84
C VAL A 286 8.30 27.12 -6.06
N SER A 287 9.20 26.41 -6.68
CA SER A 287 9.84 26.80 -7.92
C SER A 287 8.78 27.30 -8.88
N SER A 288 9.09 28.38 -9.55
CA SER A 288 8.31 28.81 -10.71
C SER A 288 8.15 27.64 -11.67
N PRO A 289 7.05 27.53 -12.44
CA PRO A 289 6.93 26.50 -13.45
C PRO A 289 8.18 26.48 -14.33
N GLY A 290 8.96 25.40 -14.24
CA GLY A 290 10.24 25.25 -14.96
C GLY A 290 11.51 25.28 -14.09
N ASP A 291 11.44 25.66 -12.82
CA ASP A 291 12.57 25.51 -11.87
C ASP A 291 12.39 24.27 -11.00
N ASN A 292 13.05 23.19 -11.36
CA ASN A 292 12.92 21.88 -10.69
C ASN A 292 13.99 21.65 -9.59
N GLN A 293 14.84 22.63 -9.28
CA GLN A 293 15.97 22.43 -8.37
C GLN A 293 15.53 21.96 -6.99
N PHE A 294 14.43 22.48 -6.45
CA PHE A 294 13.91 22.06 -5.17
C PHE A 294 13.36 20.63 -5.22
N VAL A 295 12.65 20.27 -6.27
CA VAL A 295 12.13 18.91 -6.49
C VAL A 295 13.29 17.91 -6.65
N ASP A 296 14.31 18.29 -7.40
CA ASP A 296 15.51 17.46 -7.60
C ASP A 296 16.23 17.22 -6.27
N GLU A 297 16.32 18.24 -5.42
CA GLU A 297 16.92 18.11 -4.09
C GLU A 297 16.08 17.18 -3.19
N LEU A 298 14.73 17.28 -3.21
CA LEU A 298 13.88 16.33 -2.49
C LEU A 298 14.11 14.90 -2.97
N VAL A 299 14.18 14.68 -4.29
CA VAL A 299 14.47 13.37 -4.87
C VAL A 299 15.85 12.85 -4.44
N ARG A 300 16.84 13.72 -4.38
CA ARG A 300 18.18 13.37 -3.90
C ARG A 300 18.17 12.96 -2.42
N LEU A 301 17.45 13.68 -1.57
CA LEU A 301 17.29 13.37 -0.14
C LEU A 301 16.52 12.06 0.06
N GLU A 302 15.43 11.85 -0.68
CA GLU A 302 14.68 10.59 -0.64
C GLU A 302 15.59 9.40 -0.95
N LYS A 303 16.35 9.48 -2.05
CA LYS A 303 17.29 8.41 -2.45
C LYS A 303 18.37 8.15 -1.42
N ALA A 304 18.88 9.22 -0.76
CA ALA A 304 19.95 9.10 0.22
C ALA A 304 19.50 8.43 1.52
N TYR A 305 18.23 8.63 1.92
CA TYR A 305 17.74 8.20 3.23
C TYR A 305 16.66 7.12 3.19
N ALA A 306 16.16 6.76 2.01
CA ALA A 306 15.06 5.79 1.87
C ALA A 306 15.33 4.43 2.53
N THR A 307 16.60 4.00 2.61
CA THR A 307 17.03 2.73 3.21
C THR A 307 17.68 2.89 4.58
N SER A 308 17.76 4.12 5.11
CA SER A 308 18.32 4.37 6.44
C SER A 308 17.35 3.93 7.54
N THR A 309 17.84 3.12 8.47
CA THR A 309 17.06 2.59 9.59
C THR A 309 16.48 3.69 10.48
N GLU A 310 17.15 4.83 10.59
CA GLU A 310 16.70 5.99 11.37
C GLU A 310 15.52 6.72 10.71
N PHE A 311 15.38 6.58 9.39
CA PHE A 311 14.39 7.33 8.61
C PHE A 311 13.22 6.49 8.12
N MET A 312 13.42 5.20 7.80
CA MET A 312 12.38 4.35 7.20
C MET A 312 11.06 4.40 7.97
N ASP A 313 11.10 4.24 9.28
CA ASP A 313 9.89 4.20 10.11
C ASP A 313 9.17 5.56 10.22
N ARG A 314 9.73 6.62 9.65
CA ARG A 314 9.16 7.98 9.60
C ARG A 314 8.64 8.37 8.22
N ALA A 315 8.75 7.49 7.24
CA ALA A 315 8.22 7.70 5.90
C ALA A 315 6.67 7.79 5.90
N ALA A 316 6.09 8.19 4.79
CA ALA A 316 4.64 8.06 4.61
C ALA A 316 4.25 6.60 4.38
N HIS A 317 5.09 5.85 3.66
CA HIS A 317 4.90 4.42 3.43
C HIS A 317 6.24 3.67 3.54
N LEU A 318 6.17 2.38 3.89
CA LEU A 318 7.25 1.43 3.66
C LEU A 318 6.92 0.62 2.41
N LEU A 319 7.88 0.47 1.52
CA LEU A 319 7.80 -0.45 0.38
C LEU A 319 8.67 -1.67 0.67
N LEU A 320 8.10 -2.86 0.56
CA LEU A 320 8.82 -4.12 0.59
C LEU A 320 8.66 -4.82 -0.76
N VAL A 321 9.78 -5.23 -1.34
CA VAL A 321 9.87 -6.09 -2.54
C VAL A 321 10.53 -7.38 -2.13
N ALA A 322 9.86 -8.48 -2.36
CA ALA A 322 10.30 -9.78 -1.90
C ALA A 322 10.13 -10.84 -3.00
N ARG A 323 11.12 -11.70 -3.16
CA ARG A 323 11.10 -12.80 -4.11
C ARG A 323 10.78 -14.10 -3.40
N SER A 324 9.84 -14.87 -3.94
CA SER A 324 9.51 -16.19 -3.41
C SER A 324 10.73 -17.12 -3.45
N ARG A 325 10.97 -17.84 -2.34
CA ARG A 325 11.95 -18.93 -2.29
C ARG A 325 11.46 -20.21 -2.96
N ARG A 326 10.18 -20.27 -3.31
CA ARG A 326 9.61 -21.39 -4.06
C ARG A 326 9.88 -21.15 -5.54
N ALA A 327 10.65 -22.03 -6.18
CA ALA A 327 10.78 -22.04 -7.63
C ALA A 327 9.39 -22.25 -8.26
N ALA A 328 9.09 -21.51 -9.32
CA ALA A 328 7.92 -21.79 -10.14
C ALA A 328 7.98 -23.26 -10.58
N ALA A 329 6.87 -24.00 -10.41
CA ALA A 329 6.78 -25.33 -10.99
C ALA A 329 7.08 -25.23 -12.50
N PRO A 330 7.92 -26.10 -13.07
CA PRO A 330 8.27 -26.02 -14.49
C PRO A 330 6.96 -26.10 -15.28
N VAL A 331 6.69 -25.05 -16.05
CA VAL A 331 5.56 -25.03 -16.99
C VAL A 331 5.76 -26.23 -17.89
N GLY A 332 4.87 -27.24 -17.80
CA GLY A 332 4.95 -28.46 -18.57
C GLY A 332 5.07 -28.08 -20.05
N ARG A 333 6.19 -28.50 -20.67
CA ARG A 333 6.33 -28.41 -22.12
C ARG A 333 5.17 -29.21 -22.71
N VAL A 334 4.22 -28.52 -23.32
CA VAL A 334 3.22 -29.19 -24.15
C VAL A 334 4.02 -29.94 -25.22
N ALA A 335 4.05 -31.26 -25.11
CA ALA A 335 4.62 -32.09 -26.14
C ALA A 335 3.83 -31.86 -27.41
N VAL A 336 4.48 -31.29 -28.43
CA VAL A 336 3.94 -31.22 -29.79
C VAL A 336 3.88 -32.67 -30.26
N PRO A 337 2.69 -33.22 -30.62
CA PRO A 337 2.63 -34.53 -31.23
C PRO A 337 3.30 -34.47 -32.61
N THR A 338 4.26 -35.35 -32.83
CA THR A 338 4.92 -35.64 -34.14
C THR A 338 3.93 -36.25 -35.12
#